data_279266e949098d3792df04af0b2b5983
#
_entry.id   279266e949098d3792df04af0b2b5983
#
_cell.length_a   1.000
_cell.length_b   1.000
_cell.length_c   1.000
_cell.angle_alpha   90.00
_cell.angle_beta   90.00
_cell.angle_gamma   90.00
#
_symmetry.space_group_name_H-M   'P 1'
#
loop_
_entity.id
_entity.type
_entity.pdbx_description
1 polymer ?
#
loop_
_entity_poly.entity_id
_entity_poly.type
_entity_poly.pdbx_seq_one_letter_code
_entity_poly.pdbx_strand_id
1 'polypeptide(L)'
;MIILNLFELLKQIQVSPGLYLGRPAVTDLFIFLNGYEFARSQSNVDLTPQEERFYDEFQPWLQRKLGVMSVTSWAKLIMLSCHDEKTGFDRFFQLLDEFNQESIADSLMAA
;
A
#
# COMPACT_ATOMS: atom_id res chain seq x y z
N MET A 1 10.77 -18.42 12.62
CA MET A 1 9.72 -17.91 11.71
C MET A 1 10.23 -16.63 11.06
N ILE A 2 10.20 -16.58 9.73
CA ILE A 2 10.59 -15.37 9.00
C ILE A 2 9.36 -14.49 8.89
N ILE A 3 9.44 -13.27 9.42
CA ILE A 3 8.37 -12.29 9.26
C ILE A 3 8.69 -11.48 8.01
N LEU A 4 7.80 -11.55 7.02
CA LEU A 4 7.96 -10.77 5.80
C LEU A 4 7.76 -9.29 6.11
N ASN A 5 8.57 -8.42 5.49
CA ASN A 5 8.27 -7.00 5.55
C ASN A 5 7.07 -6.69 4.65
N LEU A 6 6.54 -5.48 4.77
CA LEU A 6 5.34 -5.08 4.04
C LEU A 6 5.48 -5.30 2.52
N PHE A 7 6.62 -4.93 1.94
CA PHE A 7 6.77 -4.97 0.48
C PHE A 7 6.96 -6.38 -0.05
N GLU A 8 7.62 -7.25 0.71
CA GLU A 8 7.71 -8.67 0.37
C GLU A 8 6.32 -9.31 0.41
N LEU A 9 5.54 -9.00 1.44
CA LEU A 9 4.17 -9.49 1.57
C LEU A 9 3.30 -8.99 0.43
N LEU A 10 3.39 -7.71 0.09
CA LEU A 10 2.62 -7.14 -1.02
C LEU A 10 2.93 -7.82 -2.35
N LYS A 11 4.19 -8.16 -2.62
CA LYS A 11 4.54 -8.92 -3.81
C LYS A 11 3.87 -10.29 -3.86
N GLN A 12 3.84 -10.98 -2.73
CA GLN A 12 3.18 -12.28 -2.66
C GLN A 12 1.68 -12.16 -2.86
N ILE A 13 1.06 -11.14 -2.31
CA ILE A 13 -0.38 -10.88 -2.49
C ILE A 13 -0.67 -10.55 -3.95
N GLN A 14 0.17 -9.77 -4.60
CA GLN A 14 0.00 -9.41 -6.01
C GLN A 14 0.01 -10.64 -6.91
N VAL A 15 0.91 -11.58 -6.63
CA VAL A 15 1.05 -12.82 -7.42
C VAL A 15 -0.09 -13.80 -7.12
N SER A 16 -0.50 -13.90 -5.85
CA SER A 16 -1.50 -14.89 -5.42
C SER A 16 -2.57 -14.26 -4.53
N PRO A 17 -3.35 -13.30 -5.06
CA PRO A 17 -4.34 -12.59 -4.24
C PRO A 17 -5.39 -13.52 -3.62
N GLY A 18 -5.78 -14.58 -4.33
CA GLY A 18 -6.77 -15.52 -3.81
C GLY A 18 -6.32 -16.23 -2.54
N LEU A 19 -5.02 -16.46 -2.40
CA LEU A 19 -4.48 -17.14 -1.22
C LEU A 19 -4.59 -16.26 0.04
N TYR A 20 -4.39 -14.96 -0.09
CA TYR A 20 -4.35 -14.04 1.04
C TYR A 20 -5.68 -13.33 1.27
N LEU A 21 -6.38 -12.97 0.19
CA LEU A 21 -7.57 -12.12 0.26
C LEU A 21 -8.86 -12.84 -0.15
N GLY A 22 -8.74 -14.03 -0.72
CA GLY A 22 -9.88 -14.72 -1.32
C GLY A 22 -10.20 -14.25 -2.73
N ARG A 23 -9.89 -12.99 -3.05
CA ARG A 23 -10.09 -12.40 -4.38
C ARG A 23 -9.19 -11.16 -4.54
N PRO A 24 -8.86 -10.76 -5.79
CA PRO A 24 -8.08 -9.53 -6.02
C PRO A 24 -8.99 -8.31 -5.89
N ALA A 25 -9.10 -7.78 -4.67
CA ALA A 25 -9.97 -6.64 -4.38
C ALA A 25 -9.23 -5.63 -3.51
N VAL A 26 -9.24 -4.35 -3.91
CA VAL A 26 -8.50 -3.31 -3.19
C VAL A 26 -9.06 -3.08 -1.79
N THR A 27 -10.36 -3.19 -1.58
CA THR A 27 -10.94 -3.05 -0.24
C THR A 27 -10.49 -4.18 0.68
N ASP A 28 -10.47 -5.40 0.17
CA ASP A 28 -10.01 -6.55 0.95
C ASP A 28 -8.51 -6.43 1.26
N LEU A 29 -7.72 -5.91 0.32
CA LEU A 29 -6.30 -5.62 0.56
C LEU A 29 -6.13 -4.62 1.69
N PHE A 30 -6.90 -3.55 1.68
CA PHE A 30 -6.83 -2.51 2.71
C PHE A 30 -7.12 -3.11 4.10
N ILE A 31 -8.17 -3.90 4.22
CA ILE A 31 -8.55 -4.54 5.48
C ILE A 31 -7.46 -5.51 5.94
N PHE A 32 -6.92 -6.31 5.01
CA PHE A 32 -5.84 -7.26 5.31
C PHE A 32 -4.62 -6.53 5.84
N LEU A 33 -4.21 -5.44 5.18
CA LEU A 33 -3.03 -4.67 5.59
C LEU A 33 -3.21 -3.99 6.94
N ASN A 34 -4.43 -3.57 7.28
CA ASN A 34 -4.70 -3.03 8.61
C ASN A 34 -4.47 -4.09 9.69
N GLY A 35 -4.88 -5.33 9.45
CA GLY A 35 -4.62 -6.43 10.37
C GLY A 35 -3.14 -6.78 10.47
N TYR A 36 -2.45 -6.76 9.34
CA TYR A 36 -1.01 -6.99 9.31
C TYR A 36 -0.24 -5.90 10.09
N GLU A 37 -0.61 -4.65 9.88
CA GLU A 37 0.00 -3.52 10.60
C GLU A 37 -0.21 -3.66 12.10
N PHE A 38 -1.43 -4.00 12.50
CA PHE A 38 -1.73 -4.21 13.91
C PHE A 38 -0.87 -5.34 14.51
N ALA A 39 -0.82 -6.48 13.84
CA ALA A 39 -0.02 -7.62 14.29
C ALA A 39 1.47 -7.24 14.39
N ARG A 40 1.95 -6.49 13.41
CA ARG A 40 3.33 -6.03 13.38
C ARG A 40 3.65 -5.09 14.54
N SER A 41 2.69 -4.24 14.92
CA SER A 41 2.86 -3.31 16.05
C SER A 41 2.95 -4.03 17.39
N GLN A 42 2.42 -5.25 17.48
CA GLN A 42 2.48 -6.08 18.68
C GLN A 42 3.75 -6.94 18.73
N SER A 43 4.56 -6.92 17.70
CA SER A 43 5.80 -7.68 17.62
C SER A 43 6.99 -6.78 18.00
N ASN A 44 8.14 -7.39 18.28
CA ASN A 44 9.36 -6.64 18.58
C ASN A 44 10.19 -6.37 17.32
N VAL A 45 9.58 -6.46 16.14
CA VAL A 45 10.26 -6.23 14.87
C VAL A 45 10.03 -4.78 14.44
N ASP A 46 11.12 -4.04 14.25
CA ASP A 46 11.07 -2.65 13.83
C ASP A 46 10.66 -2.55 12.36
N LEU A 47 9.97 -1.46 12.03
CA LEU A 47 9.68 -1.13 10.65
C LEU A 47 10.95 -0.64 9.94
N THR A 48 11.09 -0.99 8.67
CA THR A 48 12.12 -0.38 7.83
C THR A 48 11.76 1.07 7.53
N PRO A 49 12.73 1.94 7.17
CA PRO A 49 12.40 3.31 6.77
C PRO A 49 11.41 3.37 5.61
N GLN A 50 11.49 2.45 4.66
CA GLN A 50 10.56 2.39 3.55
C GLN A 50 9.14 2.05 4.01
N GLU A 51 9.00 1.14 4.98
CA GLU A 51 7.70 0.82 5.56
C GLU A 51 7.10 2.01 6.31
N GLU A 52 7.92 2.69 7.12
CA GLU A 52 7.48 3.90 7.84
C GLU A 52 7.00 4.96 6.87
N ARG A 53 7.71 5.15 5.77
CA ARG A 53 7.34 6.10 4.74
C ARG A 53 5.99 5.75 4.12
N PHE A 54 5.73 4.47 3.84
CA PHE A 54 4.43 4.05 3.31
C PHE A 54 3.30 4.43 4.26
N TYR A 55 3.44 4.08 5.54
CA TYR A 55 2.37 4.34 6.52
C TYR A 55 2.15 5.84 6.75
N ASP A 56 3.21 6.64 6.73
CA ASP A 56 3.12 8.06 7.03
C ASP A 56 2.73 8.90 5.82
N GLU A 57 3.16 8.51 4.61
CA GLU A 57 3.14 9.40 3.46
C GLU A 57 2.32 8.92 2.26
N PHE A 58 1.99 7.62 2.17
CA PHE A 58 1.32 7.13 0.96
C PHE A 58 -0.04 7.81 0.76
N GLN A 59 -0.84 7.91 1.80
CA GLN A 59 -2.17 8.52 1.67
C GLN A 59 -2.11 10.01 1.33
N PRO A 60 -1.30 10.85 2.00
CA PRO A 60 -1.16 12.25 1.58
C PRO A 60 -0.62 12.38 0.15
N TRP A 61 0.34 11.53 -0.21
CA TRP A 61 0.87 11.50 -1.58
C TRP A 61 -0.24 11.19 -2.59
N LEU A 62 -1.06 10.18 -2.28
CA LEU A 62 -2.16 9.76 -3.14
C LEU A 62 -3.20 10.89 -3.31
N GLN A 63 -3.52 11.59 -2.23
CA GLN A 63 -4.44 12.72 -2.28
C GLN A 63 -3.92 13.80 -3.24
N ARG A 64 -2.65 14.12 -3.19
CA ARG A 64 -2.03 15.10 -4.10
C ARG A 64 -2.03 14.57 -5.55
N LYS A 65 -1.67 13.30 -5.71
CA LYS A 65 -1.59 12.67 -7.03
C LYS A 65 -2.95 12.66 -7.74
N LEU A 66 -4.02 12.35 -7.01
CA LEU A 66 -5.37 12.24 -7.55
C LEU A 66 -6.13 13.58 -7.51
N GLY A 67 -5.57 14.59 -6.85
CA GLY A 67 -6.22 15.89 -6.73
C GLY A 67 -7.49 15.85 -5.87
N VAL A 68 -7.55 14.98 -4.88
CA VAL A 68 -8.74 14.80 -4.03
C VAL A 68 -8.41 15.21 -2.60
N MET A 69 -9.24 16.06 -2.02
CA MET A 69 -9.05 16.56 -0.66
C MET A 69 -9.87 15.80 0.39
N SER A 70 -10.30 14.58 0.06
CA SER A 70 -11.08 13.76 0.98
C SER A 70 -10.19 13.11 2.04
N VAL A 71 -10.69 12.99 3.27
CA VAL A 71 -10.01 12.32 4.38
C VAL A 71 -10.40 10.84 4.48
N THR A 72 -10.80 10.26 3.38
CA THR A 72 -11.14 8.83 3.32
C THR A 72 -9.88 7.97 3.16
N SER A 73 -10.04 6.64 3.28
CA SER A 73 -8.91 5.70 3.16
C SER A 73 -8.32 5.70 1.75
N TRP A 74 -7.05 5.27 1.64
CA TRP A 74 -6.43 5.18 0.32
C TRP A 74 -7.17 4.21 -0.61
N ALA A 75 -7.78 3.15 -0.05
CA ALA A 75 -8.56 2.22 -0.87
C ALA A 75 -9.78 2.91 -1.48
N LYS A 76 -10.49 3.72 -0.70
CA LYS A 76 -11.65 4.48 -1.19
C LYS A 76 -11.24 5.54 -2.18
N LEU A 77 -10.09 6.20 -1.96
CA LEU A 77 -9.56 7.18 -2.92
C LEU A 77 -9.33 6.52 -4.27
N ILE A 78 -8.70 5.36 -4.29
CA ILE A 78 -8.44 4.62 -5.53
C ILE A 78 -9.77 4.26 -6.22
N MET A 79 -10.75 3.81 -5.44
CA MET A 79 -12.05 3.39 -6.00
C MET A 79 -12.86 4.53 -6.61
N LEU A 80 -12.54 5.79 -6.31
CA LEU A 80 -13.22 6.93 -6.92
C LEU A 80 -13.08 6.95 -8.45
N SER A 81 -12.00 6.36 -8.98
CA SER A 81 -11.74 6.34 -10.42
C SER A 81 -11.71 4.94 -11.02
N CYS A 82 -12.17 3.94 -10.29
CA CYS A 82 -12.16 2.54 -10.73
C CYS A 82 -13.58 1.99 -10.81
N HIS A 83 -13.83 1.14 -11.81
CA HIS A 83 -15.15 0.54 -12.02
C HIS A 83 -15.44 -0.62 -11.06
N ASP A 84 -14.39 -1.33 -10.64
CA ASP A 84 -14.55 -2.50 -9.79
C ASP A 84 -13.33 -2.68 -8.89
N GLU A 85 -13.46 -3.62 -7.97
CA GLU A 85 -12.45 -3.90 -6.95
C GLU A 85 -11.16 -4.45 -7.53
N LYS A 86 -11.25 -5.25 -8.60
CA LYS A 86 -10.06 -5.80 -9.24
C LYS A 86 -9.25 -4.72 -9.94
N THR A 87 -9.92 -3.82 -10.63
CA THR A 87 -9.27 -2.66 -11.25
C THR A 87 -8.59 -1.81 -10.18
N GLY A 88 -9.26 -1.61 -9.05
CA GLY A 88 -8.68 -0.90 -7.91
C GLY A 88 -7.46 -1.61 -7.35
N PHE A 89 -7.50 -2.94 -7.25
CA PHE A 89 -6.38 -3.75 -6.80
C PHE A 89 -5.16 -3.56 -7.72
N ASP A 90 -5.36 -3.66 -9.02
CA ASP A 90 -4.27 -3.47 -9.99
C ASP A 90 -3.74 -2.03 -9.93
N ARG A 91 -4.62 -1.06 -9.80
CA ARG A 91 -4.25 0.35 -9.71
C ARG A 91 -3.42 0.65 -8.47
N PHE A 92 -3.74 0.01 -7.34
CA PHE A 92 -2.94 0.17 -6.12
C PHE A 92 -1.47 -0.14 -6.37
N PHE A 93 -1.17 -1.26 -7.04
CA PHE A 93 0.22 -1.67 -7.27
C PHE A 93 0.93 -0.72 -8.24
N GLN A 94 0.22 -0.19 -9.25
CA GLN A 94 0.78 0.83 -10.14
C GLN A 94 1.14 2.10 -9.35
N LEU A 95 0.24 2.55 -8.49
CA LEU A 95 0.45 3.75 -7.68
C LEU A 95 1.55 3.53 -6.64
N LEU A 96 1.61 2.35 -6.06
CA LEU A 96 2.68 2.01 -5.11
C LEU A 96 4.05 2.08 -5.78
N ASP A 97 4.17 1.56 -7.01
CA ASP A 97 5.42 1.62 -7.76
C ASP A 97 5.82 3.08 -8.03
N GLU A 98 4.88 3.92 -8.43
CA GLU A 98 5.15 5.36 -8.65
C GLU A 98 5.61 6.02 -7.36
N PHE A 99 4.93 5.74 -6.24
CA PHE A 99 5.28 6.29 -4.93
C PHE A 99 6.71 5.90 -4.53
N ASN A 100 7.06 4.63 -4.69
CA ASN A 100 8.39 4.14 -4.33
C ASN A 100 9.47 4.71 -5.24
N GLN A 101 9.19 4.88 -6.53
CA GLN A 101 10.14 5.47 -7.48
C GLN A 101 10.40 6.95 -7.18
N GLU A 102 9.37 7.71 -6.81
CA GLU A 102 9.54 9.10 -6.40
C GLU A 102 10.40 9.21 -5.13
N SER A 103 10.22 8.25 -4.20
CA SER A 103 11.05 8.18 -3.01
C SER A 103 12.53 8.03 -3.33
N ILE A 104 12.85 7.14 -4.28
CA ILE A 104 14.23 6.90 -4.70
C ILE A 104 14.79 8.16 -5.37
N ALA A 105 14.01 8.80 -6.25
CA ALA A 105 14.41 10.03 -6.93
C ALA A 105 14.69 11.15 -5.94
N ASP A 106 13.82 11.33 -4.95
CA ASP A 106 14.02 12.34 -3.91
C ASP A 106 15.30 12.09 -3.10
N SER A 107 15.57 10.83 -2.77
CA SER A 107 16.80 10.47 -2.05
C SER A 107 18.05 10.78 -2.87
N LEU A 108 18.02 10.51 -4.18
CA LEU A 108 19.15 10.81 -5.06
C LEU A 108 19.37 12.31 -5.22
N MET A 109 18.30 13.10 -5.26
CA MET A 109 18.40 14.56 -5.38
C MET A 109 18.83 15.22 -4.09
N ALA A 110 18.54 14.62 -2.94
CA ALA A 110 18.93 15.13 -1.63
C ALA A 110 20.41 14.85 -1.32
N ALA A 111 21.01 13.91 -2.00
CA ALA A 111 22.43 13.62 -1.87
C ALA A 111 23.24 14.59 -2.71
#